data_12a2db27a821f07d98435554b27afcc7
#
_entry.id   12a2db27a821f07d98435554b27afcc7
#
_cell.length_a   1.000
_cell.length_b   1.000
_cell.length_c   1.000
_cell.angle_alpha   90.00
_cell.angle_beta   90.00
_cell.angle_gamma   90.00
#
_symmetry.space_group_name_H-M   'P 1'
#
loop_
_entity.id
_entity.type
_entity.pdbx_description
1 polymer ?
#
loop_
_entity_poly.entity_id
_entity_poly.type
_entity_poly.pdbx_seq_one_letter_code
_entity_poly.pdbx_strand_id
1 'polypeptide(L)'
;SDSEVQIVVTQHDKKEWGYKWSDQPMCSMCDKTLCRTRKYGIGQEILFPGLTDLQVIDLEDPYYYLNVDGERLYLENVKYLRQQSLFQEACMKQLRNRPITLKEKDWVQLTNILLNNAEVTEPAQGMRTEDQLQNHLEEFCLNRQVSTDKNDLKKGGVWTSEGHHHFVFDRFYHQFL
;
A
#
# COMPACT_ATOMS: atom_id res chain seq x y z
N SER A 1 -4.09 38.40 30.42
CA SER A 1 -3.96 39.84 30.72
C SER A 1 -4.80 40.64 29.74
N ASP A 2 -5.28 41.81 30.16
CA ASP A 2 -6.19 42.65 29.37
C ASP A 2 -5.61 43.02 28.01
N SER A 3 -4.31 43.11 27.87
CA SER A 3 -3.61 43.41 26.62
C SER A 3 -3.74 42.31 25.57
N GLU A 4 -3.73 41.05 25.98
CA GLU A 4 -3.87 39.89 25.06
C GLU A 4 -5.33 39.80 24.55
N VAL A 5 -6.28 40.07 25.42
CA VAL A 5 -7.70 40.13 25.03
C VAL A 5 -7.96 41.23 24.02
N GLN A 6 -7.35 42.41 24.21
CA GLN A 6 -7.46 43.52 23.30
C GLN A 6 -6.87 43.23 21.92
N ILE A 7 -5.75 42.52 21.86
CA ILE A 7 -5.11 42.13 20.58
C ILE A 7 -6.04 41.18 19.82
N VAL A 8 -6.63 40.22 20.48
CA VAL A 8 -7.55 39.25 19.85
C VAL A 8 -8.81 39.93 19.32
N VAL A 9 -9.40 40.83 20.13
CA VAL A 9 -10.58 41.62 19.71
C VAL A 9 -10.27 42.53 18.54
N THR A 10 -9.13 43.20 18.56
CA THR A 10 -8.72 44.12 17.48
C THR A 10 -8.45 43.39 16.18
N GLN A 11 -7.89 42.21 16.24
CA GLN A 11 -7.70 41.37 15.06
C GLN A 11 -9.01 40.84 14.50
N HIS A 12 -9.93 40.49 15.35
CA HIS A 12 -11.27 40.04 14.97
C HIS A 12 -12.10 41.18 14.33
N ASP A 13 -12.01 42.38 14.91
CA ASP A 13 -12.77 43.57 14.39
C ASP A 13 -12.22 44.06 13.05
N LYS A 14 -10.99 43.79 12.70
CA LYS A 14 -10.43 44.16 11.37
C LYS A 14 -11.04 43.37 10.24
N LYS A 15 -11.96 42.43 10.50
CA LYS A 15 -12.72 41.68 9.50
C LYS A 15 -11.85 41.18 8.35
N GLU A 16 -10.67 40.69 8.65
CA GLU A 16 -9.89 39.99 7.65
C GLU A 16 -10.56 38.62 7.41
N TRP A 17 -11.58 38.68 6.58
CA TRP A 17 -12.33 37.52 6.16
C TRP A 17 -11.41 36.60 5.39
N GLY A 18 -11.20 35.42 5.88
CA GLY A 18 -10.24 34.45 5.36
C GLY A 18 -9.11 34.14 6.33
N TYR A 19 -9.06 34.83 7.46
CA TYR A 19 -8.14 34.51 8.51
C TYR A 19 -8.55 33.18 9.17
N LYS A 20 -7.68 32.21 9.08
CA LYS A 20 -7.92 30.94 9.77
C LYS A 20 -7.71 31.15 11.26
N TRP A 21 -8.67 30.78 12.06
CA TRP A 21 -8.58 30.85 13.53
C TRP A 21 -7.35 30.11 14.10
N SER A 22 -6.93 29.05 13.41
CA SER A 22 -5.69 28.29 13.72
C SER A 22 -4.42 29.12 13.63
N ASP A 23 -4.44 30.20 12.86
CA ASP A 23 -3.26 31.08 12.66
C ASP A 23 -3.15 32.14 13.77
N GLN A 24 -4.13 32.22 14.66
CA GLN A 24 -4.11 33.12 15.81
C GLN A 24 -3.13 32.58 16.87
N PRO A 25 -2.17 33.43 17.36
CA PRO A 25 -1.23 32.97 18.36
C PRO A 25 -1.87 32.35 19.62
N MET A 26 -2.97 32.94 20.08
CA MET A 26 -3.70 32.43 21.25
C MET A 26 -4.41 31.11 20.97
N CYS A 27 -4.87 30.92 19.74
CA CYS A 27 -5.53 29.67 19.34
C CYS A 27 -4.55 28.52 19.19
N SER A 28 -3.34 28.77 18.71
CA SER A 28 -2.27 27.75 18.62
C SER A 28 -1.81 27.26 19.99
N MET A 29 -1.91 28.09 21.02
CA MET A 29 -1.55 27.76 22.41
C MET A 29 -2.74 27.19 23.22
N CYS A 30 -3.95 27.18 22.65
CA CYS A 30 -5.15 26.75 23.34
C CYS A 30 -5.39 25.25 23.14
N ASP A 31 -5.35 24.49 24.20
CA ASP A 31 -5.62 23.05 24.27
C ASP A 31 -7.11 22.68 24.51
N LYS A 32 -8.03 23.66 24.48
CA LYS A 32 -9.44 23.43 24.69
C LYS A 32 -10.08 22.65 23.54
N THR A 33 -10.27 21.36 23.76
CA THR A 33 -10.88 20.42 22.80
C THR A 33 -12.27 20.85 22.32
N LEU A 34 -13.07 21.48 23.17
CA LEU A 34 -14.42 21.98 22.83
C LEU A 34 -14.38 23.04 21.71
N CYS A 35 -13.35 23.89 21.66
CA CYS A 35 -13.22 24.90 20.60
C CYS A 35 -12.86 24.24 19.27
N ARG A 36 -12.10 23.17 19.29
CA ARG A 36 -11.71 22.41 18.08
C ARG A 36 -12.85 21.60 17.47
N THR A 37 -13.87 21.24 18.27
CA THR A 37 -15.01 20.42 17.82
C THR A 37 -16.23 21.23 17.41
N ARG A 38 -16.29 22.53 17.73
CA ARG A 38 -17.43 23.38 17.42
C ARG A 38 -17.40 23.89 15.98
N LYS A 39 -18.58 24.05 15.38
CA LYS A 39 -18.78 24.55 14.01
C LYS A 39 -18.08 25.89 13.73
N TYR A 40 -17.95 26.75 14.72
CA TYR A 40 -17.34 28.09 14.65
C TYR A 40 -16.06 28.19 15.48
N GLY A 41 -15.54 27.07 15.98
CA GLY A 41 -14.25 27.01 16.64
C GLY A 41 -13.11 26.85 15.62
N ILE A 42 -11.89 26.68 16.14
CA ILE A 42 -10.69 26.48 15.33
C ILE A 42 -10.81 25.25 14.42
N GLY A 43 -11.68 24.30 14.75
CA GLY A 43 -11.76 23.01 14.10
C GLY A 43 -10.52 22.13 14.41
N GLN A 44 -10.64 20.85 14.33
CA GLN A 44 -9.48 20.02 14.07
C GLN A 44 -9.12 20.29 12.61
N GLU A 45 -7.91 20.79 12.33
CA GLU A 45 -7.37 20.59 10.99
C GLU A 45 -7.27 19.08 10.82
N ILE A 46 -8.21 18.54 10.06
CA ILE A 46 -8.08 17.18 9.58
C ILE A 46 -7.02 17.27 8.51
N LEU A 47 -5.79 17.08 8.93
CA LEU A 47 -4.66 17.02 8.02
C LEU A 47 -4.76 15.73 7.21
N PHE A 48 -4.29 15.79 5.98
CA PHE A 48 -4.08 14.57 5.22
C PHE A 48 -2.98 13.76 5.92
N PRO A 49 -3.14 12.44 6.07
CA PRO A 49 -2.14 11.62 6.78
C PRO A 49 -0.77 11.72 6.12
N GLY A 50 0.27 11.63 6.93
CA GLY A 50 1.64 11.54 6.44
C GLY A 50 1.84 10.23 5.69
N LEU A 51 2.17 10.32 4.40
CA LEU A 51 2.49 9.17 3.56
C LEU A 51 4.01 9.07 3.39
N THR A 52 4.58 7.93 3.77
CA THR A 52 6.03 7.67 3.67
C THR A 52 6.30 6.23 3.24
N ASP A 53 7.54 5.96 2.86
CA ASP A 53 8.09 4.62 2.69
C ASP A 53 7.26 3.73 1.75
N LEU A 54 7.01 4.23 0.54
CA LEU A 54 6.38 3.41 -0.50
C LEU A 54 7.36 2.30 -0.93
N GLN A 55 6.98 1.07 -0.69
CA GLN A 55 7.70 -0.13 -1.17
C GLN A 55 6.92 -0.78 -2.30
N VAL A 56 7.62 -1.12 -3.34
CA VAL A 56 7.10 -1.85 -4.51
C VAL A 56 7.69 -3.26 -4.49
N ILE A 57 6.86 -4.27 -4.43
CA ILE A 57 7.32 -5.65 -4.55
C ILE A 57 7.32 -6.01 -6.03
N ASP A 58 8.50 -6.32 -6.55
CA ASP A 58 8.78 -6.54 -7.96
C ASP A 58 8.32 -7.93 -8.43
N LEU A 59 7.05 -7.98 -8.80
CA LEU A 59 6.39 -9.15 -9.40
C LEU A 59 5.83 -8.77 -10.78
N GLU A 60 5.37 -9.75 -11.54
CA GLU A 60 4.64 -9.51 -12.80
C GLU A 60 3.43 -8.59 -12.57
N ASP A 61 2.67 -8.84 -11.50
CA ASP A 61 1.66 -7.93 -10.96
C ASP A 61 2.17 -7.34 -9.63
N PRO A 62 2.82 -6.16 -9.66
CA PRO A 62 3.41 -5.58 -8.47
C PRO A 62 2.36 -5.12 -7.47
N TYR A 63 2.61 -5.38 -6.20
CA TYR A 63 1.84 -4.82 -5.11
C TYR A 63 2.70 -3.89 -4.25
N TYR A 64 2.05 -3.10 -3.41
CA TYR A 64 2.67 -1.98 -2.75
C TYR A 64 2.41 -2.00 -1.25
N TYR A 65 3.39 -1.56 -0.50
CA TYR A 65 3.23 -1.18 0.90
C TYR A 65 3.51 0.30 1.08
N LEU A 66 2.69 0.97 1.87
CA LEU A 66 2.80 2.39 2.15
C LEU A 66 2.60 2.62 3.64
N ASN A 67 3.42 3.46 4.26
CA ASN A 67 3.18 3.92 5.60
C ASN A 67 2.23 5.11 5.60
N VAL A 68 1.16 5.02 6.38
CA VAL A 68 0.14 6.04 6.56
C VAL A 68 0.10 6.40 8.05
N ASP A 69 0.62 7.57 8.44
CA ASP A 69 0.80 7.97 9.84
C ASP A 69 1.53 6.94 10.71
N GLY A 70 2.48 6.20 10.10
CA GLY A 70 3.27 5.16 10.76
C GLY A 70 2.63 3.77 10.77
N GLU A 71 1.41 3.62 10.28
CA GLU A 71 0.76 2.31 10.08
C GLU A 71 0.96 1.82 8.65
N ARG A 72 1.23 0.52 8.50
CA ARG A 72 1.51 -0.07 7.20
C ARG A 72 0.23 -0.43 6.46
N LEU A 73 0.04 0.16 5.28
CA LEU A 73 -1.08 -0.09 4.38
C LEU A 73 -0.62 -0.98 3.21
N TYR A 74 -1.36 -2.04 2.94
CA TYR A 74 -1.19 -2.88 1.76
C TYR A 74 -2.08 -2.40 0.61
N LEU A 75 -1.49 -2.26 -0.57
CA LEU A 75 -2.17 -1.89 -1.79
C LEU A 75 -1.92 -2.96 -2.86
N GLU A 76 -2.97 -3.58 -3.29
CA GLU A 76 -2.94 -4.74 -4.18
C GLU A 76 -2.35 -4.43 -5.57
N ASN A 77 -2.53 -3.21 -6.05
CA ASN A 77 -2.02 -2.78 -7.35
C ASN A 77 -1.93 -1.24 -7.45
N VAL A 78 -1.36 -0.74 -8.53
CA VAL A 78 -1.15 0.69 -8.79
C VAL A 78 -2.44 1.53 -8.86
N LYS A 79 -3.60 0.92 -9.07
CA LYS A 79 -4.88 1.65 -9.16
C LYS A 79 -5.19 2.40 -7.86
N TYR A 80 -4.76 1.86 -6.72
CA TYR A 80 -4.92 2.51 -5.42
C TYR A 80 -4.13 3.82 -5.30
N LEU A 81 -3.00 3.94 -5.96
CA LEU A 81 -2.23 5.18 -6.03
C LEU A 81 -2.81 6.14 -7.08
N ARG A 82 -3.36 5.63 -8.17
CA ARG A 82 -3.95 6.45 -9.23
C ARG A 82 -5.32 7.03 -8.83
N GLN A 83 -6.14 6.27 -8.10
CA GLN A 83 -7.50 6.65 -7.73
C GLN A 83 -7.60 6.86 -6.23
N GLN A 84 -7.71 8.12 -5.80
CA GLN A 84 -7.79 8.47 -4.38
C GLN A 84 -8.96 7.78 -3.65
N SER A 85 -10.07 7.52 -4.33
CA SER A 85 -11.22 6.80 -3.75
C SER A 85 -10.87 5.36 -3.33
N LEU A 86 -10.10 4.65 -4.15
CA LEU A 86 -9.63 3.30 -3.82
C LEU A 86 -8.63 3.33 -2.67
N PHE A 87 -7.73 4.32 -2.65
CA PHE A 87 -6.82 4.53 -1.53
C PHE A 87 -7.59 4.76 -0.21
N GLN A 88 -8.61 5.63 -0.22
CA GLN A 88 -9.45 5.87 0.95
C GLN A 88 -10.19 4.60 1.39
N GLU A 89 -10.65 3.79 0.45
CA GLU A 89 -11.29 2.49 0.76
C GLU A 89 -10.30 1.53 1.43
N ALA A 90 -9.07 1.44 0.93
CA ALA A 90 -8.03 0.63 1.55
C ALA A 90 -7.70 1.09 2.98
N CYS A 91 -7.59 2.42 3.19
CA CYS A 91 -7.40 3.00 4.52
C CYS A 91 -8.57 2.67 5.46
N MET A 92 -9.81 2.79 5.00
CA MET A 92 -10.98 2.45 5.81
C MET A 92 -11.01 0.96 6.18
N LYS A 93 -10.65 0.10 5.23
CA LYS A 93 -10.67 -1.36 5.42
C LYS A 93 -9.59 -1.83 6.38
N GLN A 94 -8.37 -1.32 6.25
CA GLN A 94 -7.20 -1.81 6.97
C GLN A 94 -6.88 -1.00 8.23
N LEU A 95 -6.96 0.35 8.13
CA LEU A 95 -6.57 1.27 9.20
C LEU A 95 -7.77 1.86 9.94
N ARG A 96 -9.00 1.55 9.49
CA ARG A 96 -10.25 2.08 10.06
C ARG A 96 -10.30 3.62 10.11
N ASN A 97 -9.56 4.26 9.23
CA ASN A 97 -9.48 5.69 9.07
C ASN A 97 -9.81 6.08 7.63
N ARG A 98 -10.55 7.18 7.45
CA ARG A 98 -10.83 7.73 6.12
C ARG A 98 -10.08 9.04 5.95
N PRO A 99 -9.01 9.07 5.15
CA PRO A 99 -8.32 10.30 4.81
C PRO A 99 -9.26 11.32 4.14
N ILE A 100 -8.99 12.61 4.36
CA ILE A 100 -9.70 13.66 3.64
C ILE A 100 -9.43 13.56 2.13
N THR A 101 -10.33 14.08 1.33
CA THR A 101 -10.15 14.12 -0.12
C THR A 101 -9.28 15.31 -0.49
N LEU A 102 -8.15 15.06 -1.13
CA LEU A 102 -7.31 16.08 -1.75
C LEU A 102 -7.89 16.50 -3.10
N LYS A 103 -7.53 17.70 -3.57
CA LYS A 103 -7.75 18.06 -4.97
C LYS A 103 -6.93 17.12 -5.86
N GLU A 104 -7.46 16.82 -7.03
CA GLU A 104 -6.83 15.87 -7.96
C GLU A 104 -5.37 16.24 -8.28
N LYS A 105 -5.09 17.52 -8.49
CA LYS A 105 -3.73 18.03 -8.73
C LYS A 105 -2.78 17.69 -7.57
N ASP A 106 -3.24 17.89 -6.34
CA ASP A 106 -2.42 17.68 -5.15
C ASP A 106 -2.21 16.17 -4.91
N TRP A 107 -3.23 15.36 -5.19
CA TRP A 107 -3.12 13.90 -5.15
C TRP A 107 -2.11 13.36 -6.15
N VAL A 108 -2.19 13.81 -7.41
CA VAL A 108 -1.24 13.42 -8.47
C VAL A 108 0.18 13.84 -8.11
N GLN A 109 0.38 15.04 -7.59
CA GLN A 109 1.71 15.51 -7.16
C GLN A 109 2.26 14.64 -6.03
N LEU A 110 1.45 14.33 -5.02
CA LEU A 110 1.83 13.50 -3.88
C LEU A 110 2.22 12.09 -4.33
N THR A 111 1.39 11.45 -5.15
CA THR A 111 1.66 10.09 -5.64
C THR A 111 2.87 10.02 -6.54
N ASN A 112 3.14 11.06 -7.34
CA ASN A 112 4.37 11.14 -8.13
C ASN A 112 5.62 11.23 -7.23
N ILE A 113 5.57 12.01 -6.15
CA ILE A 113 6.66 12.08 -5.18
C ILE A 113 6.89 10.72 -4.53
N LEU A 114 5.82 10.04 -4.11
CA LEU A 114 5.92 8.70 -3.51
C LEU A 114 6.53 7.69 -4.49
N LEU A 115 6.07 7.66 -5.74
CA LEU A 115 6.58 6.73 -6.75
C LEU A 115 8.05 7.01 -7.11
N ASN A 116 8.45 8.28 -7.19
CA ASN A 116 9.84 8.65 -7.48
C ASN A 116 10.81 8.26 -6.35
N ASN A 117 10.30 8.18 -5.12
CA ASN A 117 11.08 7.79 -3.93
C ASN A 117 10.80 6.35 -3.48
N ALA A 118 10.06 5.58 -4.27
CA ALA A 118 9.68 4.24 -3.92
C ALA A 118 10.88 3.30 -3.86
N GLU A 119 10.93 2.48 -2.83
CA GLU A 119 11.89 1.40 -2.70
C GLU A 119 11.37 0.17 -3.44
N VAL A 120 12.14 -0.31 -4.43
CA VAL A 120 11.83 -1.55 -5.12
C VAL A 120 12.47 -2.70 -4.36
N THR A 121 11.67 -3.64 -3.91
CA THR A 121 12.09 -4.80 -3.12
C THR A 121 11.81 -6.06 -3.91
N GLU A 122 12.79 -6.96 -3.95
CA GLU A 122 12.57 -8.27 -4.54
C GLU A 122 11.54 -9.07 -3.72
N PRO A 123 10.68 -9.85 -4.38
CA PRO A 123 9.74 -10.71 -3.70
C PRO A 123 10.46 -11.79 -2.88
N ALA A 124 9.82 -12.26 -1.82
CA ALA A 124 10.31 -13.41 -1.09
C ALA A 124 10.40 -14.63 -2.01
N GLN A 125 11.36 -15.52 -1.72
CA GLN A 125 11.54 -16.76 -2.47
C GLN A 125 10.23 -17.56 -2.53
N GLY A 126 9.86 -18.04 -3.70
CA GLY A 126 8.61 -18.78 -3.95
C GLY A 126 7.42 -17.90 -4.35
N MET A 127 7.55 -16.59 -4.41
CA MET A 127 6.46 -15.70 -4.82
C MET A 127 6.40 -15.44 -6.33
N ARG A 128 7.52 -15.61 -7.04
CA ARG A 128 7.55 -15.48 -8.50
C ARG A 128 6.91 -16.71 -9.15
N THR A 129 6.28 -16.50 -10.30
CA THR A 129 5.67 -17.59 -11.07
C THR A 129 6.71 -18.66 -11.45
N GLU A 130 7.94 -18.24 -11.78
CA GLU A 130 9.04 -19.13 -12.07
C GLU A 130 9.41 -20.01 -10.87
N ASP A 131 9.48 -19.43 -9.67
CA ASP A 131 9.79 -20.17 -8.43
C ASP A 131 8.68 -21.18 -8.12
N GLN A 132 7.42 -20.80 -8.32
CA GLN A 132 6.27 -21.70 -8.13
C GLN A 132 6.31 -22.86 -9.13
N LEU A 133 6.59 -22.54 -10.40
CA LEU A 133 6.74 -23.55 -11.43
C LEU A 133 7.90 -24.50 -11.12
N GLN A 134 9.04 -23.97 -10.69
CA GLN A 134 10.18 -24.78 -10.28
C GLN A 134 9.81 -25.70 -9.11
N ASN A 135 9.16 -25.19 -8.06
CA ASN A 135 8.71 -25.99 -6.94
C ASN A 135 7.75 -27.12 -7.38
N HIS A 136 6.81 -26.80 -8.27
CA HIS A 136 5.89 -27.81 -8.82
C HIS A 136 6.61 -28.85 -9.67
N LEU A 137 7.61 -28.46 -10.45
CA LEU A 137 8.43 -29.39 -11.21
C LEU A 137 9.24 -30.31 -10.32
N GLU A 138 9.87 -29.75 -9.28
CA GLU A 138 10.62 -30.53 -8.31
C GLU A 138 9.69 -31.51 -7.57
N GLU A 139 8.54 -31.06 -7.09
CA GLU A 139 7.55 -31.90 -6.45
C GLU A 139 7.07 -33.02 -7.37
N PHE A 140 6.78 -32.71 -8.64
CA PHE A 140 6.36 -33.68 -9.62
C PHE A 140 7.41 -34.75 -9.88
N CYS A 141 8.67 -34.35 -9.98
CA CYS A 141 9.79 -35.28 -10.23
C CYS A 141 10.12 -36.12 -9.00
N LEU A 142 10.04 -35.55 -7.80
CA LEU A 142 10.44 -36.24 -6.55
C LEU A 142 9.34 -37.15 -5.99
N ASN A 143 8.07 -36.76 -6.11
CA ASN A 143 6.94 -37.50 -5.54
C ASN A 143 6.46 -38.64 -6.44
N ARG A 144 6.97 -38.79 -7.66
CA ARG A 144 6.65 -39.90 -8.54
C ARG A 144 7.68 -40.99 -8.49
N GLN A 145 7.23 -42.22 -8.71
CA GLN A 145 8.11 -43.35 -8.82
C GLN A 145 9.10 -43.12 -10.00
N VAL A 146 10.35 -42.87 -9.62
CA VAL A 146 11.44 -42.72 -10.59
C VAL A 146 11.74 -44.09 -11.20
N SER A 147 11.58 -44.20 -12.49
CA SER A 147 11.90 -45.41 -13.24
C SER A 147 13.15 -45.24 -14.06
N THR A 148 13.89 -46.32 -14.22
CA THR A 148 14.99 -46.46 -15.17
C THR A 148 14.50 -46.92 -16.54
N ASP A 149 13.24 -47.35 -16.68
CA ASP A 149 12.65 -47.78 -17.94
C ASP A 149 11.90 -46.63 -18.62
N LYS A 150 12.33 -46.30 -19.82
CA LYS A 150 11.70 -45.30 -20.67
C LYS A 150 10.21 -45.57 -20.97
N ASN A 151 9.78 -46.82 -20.96
CA ASN A 151 8.38 -47.21 -21.21
C ASN A 151 7.41 -46.73 -20.11
N ASP A 152 7.91 -46.47 -18.90
CA ASP A 152 7.10 -45.97 -17.82
C ASP A 152 6.64 -44.50 -18.00
N LEU A 153 7.28 -43.74 -18.90
CA LEU A 153 6.79 -42.44 -19.32
C LEU A 153 5.35 -42.52 -19.85
N LYS A 154 5.02 -43.58 -20.60
CA LYS A 154 3.66 -43.80 -21.16
C LYS A 154 2.63 -44.04 -20.07
N LYS A 155 3.05 -44.55 -18.90
CA LYS A 155 2.20 -44.77 -17.73
C LYS A 155 2.09 -43.52 -16.83
N GLY A 156 2.76 -42.44 -17.20
CA GLY A 156 2.78 -41.18 -16.47
C GLY A 156 3.83 -41.10 -15.35
N GLY A 157 4.84 -41.99 -15.40
CA GLY A 157 6.00 -41.95 -14.51
C GLY A 157 7.03 -40.91 -14.93
N VAL A 158 8.03 -40.71 -14.10
CA VAL A 158 9.23 -39.93 -14.39
C VAL A 158 10.38 -40.88 -14.69
N TRP A 159 11.00 -40.73 -15.85
CA TRP A 159 12.19 -41.50 -16.21
C TRP A 159 13.45 -40.66 -15.99
N THR A 160 14.42 -41.21 -15.26
CA THR A 160 15.67 -40.50 -15.02
C THR A 160 16.81 -41.19 -15.77
N SER A 161 17.55 -40.41 -16.55
CA SER A 161 18.72 -40.83 -17.32
C SER A 161 19.78 -39.74 -17.32
N GLU A 162 21.03 -40.11 -17.08
CA GLU A 162 22.18 -39.20 -17.13
C GLU A 162 22.00 -37.91 -16.28
N GLY A 163 21.34 -38.03 -15.12
CA GLY A 163 21.08 -36.90 -14.23
C GLY A 163 19.93 -35.98 -14.66
N HIS A 164 19.19 -36.35 -15.70
CA HIS A 164 18.04 -35.59 -16.20
C HIS A 164 16.74 -36.35 -15.91
N HIS A 165 15.70 -35.60 -15.52
CA HIS A 165 14.36 -36.12 -15.36
C HIS A 165 13.55 -35.87 -16.63
N HIS A 166 12.95 -36.93 -17.15
CA HIS A 166 12.06 -36.90 -18.31
C HIS A 166 10.64 -37.20 -17.89
N PHE A 167 9.69 -36.43 -18.34
CA PHE A 167 8.27 -36.62 -18.04
C PHE A 167 7.39 -36.17 -19.22
N VAL A 168 6.13 -36.55 -19.18
CA VAL A 168 5.13 -36.10 -20.15
C VAL A 168 4.52 -34.79 -19.65
N PHE A 169 4.75 -33.68 -20.36
CA PHE A 169 4.32 -32.34 -19.96
C PHE A 169 2.81 -32.26 -19.70
N ASP A 170 1.98 -32.89 -20.51
CA ASP A 170 0.54 -32.93 -20.35
C ASP A 170 0.13 -33.45 -18.95
N ARG A 171 0.83 -34.44 -18.41
CA ARG A 171 0.59 -34.95 -17.06
C ARG A 171 0.96 -34.00 -15.97
N PHE A 172 2.01 -33.23 -16.17
CA PHE A 172 2.41 -32.15 -15.24
C PHE A 172 1.37 -31.03 -15.29
N TYR A 173 0.99 -30.60 -16.49
CA TYR A 173 0.02 -29.53 -16.70
C TYR A 173 -1.31 -29.81 -16.00
N HIS A 174 -1.89 -31.00 -16.19
CA HIS A 174 -3.16 -31.36 -15.54
C HIS A 174 -3.09 -31.58 -14.03
N GLN A 175 -1.93 -31.62 -13.44
CA GLN A 175 -1.78 -31.76 -12.00
C GLN A 175 -1.58 -30.42 -11.29
N PHE A 176 -0.95 -29.45 -11.91
CA PHE A 176 -0.52 -28.21 -11.25
C PHE A 176 -1.01 -26.91 -11.91
N LEU A 177 -1.49 -26.98 -13.12
CA LEU A 177 -2.01 -25.84 -13.89
C LEU A 177 -3.43 -26.10 -14.39
#